data_2556d4070383068dfa87763f54790868
#
_entry.id   2556d4070383068dfa87763f54790868
#
_cell.length_a   1.000
_cell.length_b   1.000
_cell.length_c   1.000
_cell.angle_alpha   90.00
_cell.angle_beta   90.00
_cell.angle_gamma   90.00
#
_symmetry.space_group_name_H-M   'P 1'
#
loop_
_entity.id
_entity.type
_entity.pdbx_description
1 polymer ?
#
loop_
_entity_poly.entity_id
_entity_poly.type
_entity_poly.pdbx_seq_one_letter_code
_entity_poly.pdbx_strand_id
1 'polypeptide(L)'
;MRSARFRLPTSRLARLVYASVILTSVSLVSIFHARPRVWAVDAVPVAFWAWRTQSPNEVDVQAAVEKAKAQVLFLRASQIDYQDGKLRRIRPFTGSLPKGIKLHLVYNTTRPVLEQLESIDPQTLAAEITRAYGEDSERAKRDGADVKGLQLDIDFPTRLLPRYAQTINALRPQLQPHTEVSITGLPTWMDSPSLNSVLQSVDFWVPQFYGGEIPTHFSQTVPISSPESITYFVNKARQLDKPFYAGLAAYSVALLYNASGSLISLRGDMNPALITSDANLELIDQRSFSSAERRYAFRARANGVTDGLNMRAGDVLVIDLPSSETLRVAARLVRRMAGKKLLGICVFRLPVSDDPATLTVEQVTDALNDHDSSPAIYVRVKRQQQSNNTHVFALEFKNGGAASPIMGSLKVDLIVPAGSFEGITAGQDVSFQPLCAASGPRPCSERRADLLRLTIDFLAPGQTLTTTLLLNRDLPATTGVSVAMQTETEQSYSAHNEIPIEAGVK
;
A
#
# COMPACT_ATOMS: atom_id res chain seq x y z
N MET A 1 19.16 43.93 44.72
CA MET A 1 19.48 43.54 43.30
C MET A 1 20.61 44.48 42.82
N ARG A 2 21.84 43.95 42.74
CA ARG A 2 23.01 44.73 42.25
C ARG A 2 23.21 44.39 40.76
N SER A 3 23.07 45.38 39.88
CA SER A 3 23.34 45.26 38.45
C SER A 3 24.85 45.18 38.22
N ALA A 4 25.33 44.04 37.73
CA ALA A 4 26.71 43.90 37.29
C ALA A 4 26.88 44.60 35.93
N ARG A 5 27.56 45.74 35.89
CA ARG A 5 27.97 46.40 34.65
C ARG A 5 29.22 45.69 34.12
N PHE A 6 29.07 44.95 32.99
CA PHE A 6 30.22 44.43 32.24
C PHE A 6 31.02 45.58 31.64
N ARG A 7 32.29 45.73 32.07
CA ARG A 7 33.24 46.68 31.47
C ARG A 7 34.04 45.96 30.39
N LEU A 8 33.96 46.44 29.16
CA LEU A 8 34.80 45.97 28.06
C LEU A 8 36.28 46.28 28.31
N PRO A 9 37.23 45.40 27.98
CA PRO A 9 38.65 45.62 28.18
C PRO A 9 39.16 46.75 27.28
N THR A 10 40.03 47.58 27.84
CA THR A 10 40.49 48.87 27.26
C THR A 10 41.65 48.72 26.26
N SER A 11 42.31 47.57 26.14
CA SER A 11 43.45 47.41 25.22
C SER A 11 42.99 46.94 23.83
N ARG A 12 43.63 47.43 22.75
CA ARG A 12 43.34 47.05 21.36
C ARG A 12 43.52 45.56 21.13
N LEU A 13 44.49 44.92 21.80
CA LEU A 13 44.77 43.50 21.69
C LEU A 13 43.64 42.63 22.28
N ALA A 14 43.10 43.02 23.44
CA ALA A 14 42.00 42.35 24.09
C ALA A 14 40.67 42.45 23.29
N ARG A 15 40.47 43.52 22.55
CA ARG A 15 39.30 43.68 21.65
C ARG A 15 39.41 42.80 20.40
N LEU A 16 40.62 42.64 19.84
CA LEU A 16 40.86 41.74 18.70
C LEU A 16 40.65 40.25 19.07
N VAL A 17 41.14 39.84 20.25
CA VAL A 17 40.91 38.46 20.75
C VAL A 17 39.43 38.20 21.03
N TYR A 18 38.71 39.18 21.61
CA TYR A 18 37.28 39.05 21.87
C TYR A 18 36.46 39.02 20.58
N ALA A 19 36.82 39.82 19.57
CA ALA A 19 36.19 39.78 18.24
C ALA A 19 36.46 38.45 17.51
N SER A 20 37.67 37.92 17.63
CA SER A 20 38.03 36.62 17.03
C SER A 20 37.28 35.45 17.70
N VAL A 21 37.11 35.48 19.02
CA VAL A 21 36.36 34.44 19.76
C VAL A 21 34.87 34.52 19.43
N ILE A 22 34.28 35.70 19.26
CA ILE A 22 32.90 35.85 18.87
C ILE A 22 32.69 35.42 17.41
N LEU A 23 33.61 35.76 16.49
CA LEU A 23 33.53 35.35 15.10
C LEU A 23 33.70 33.81 14.92
N THR A 24 34.63 33.20 15.69
CA THR A 24 34.75 31.72 15.68
C THR A 24 33.57 31.03 16.34
N SER A 25 32.98 31.60 17.40
CA SER A 25 31.79 31.02 18.02
C SER A 25 30.55 31.13 17.12
N VAL A 26 30.38 32.23 16.38
CA VAL A 26 29.27 32.38 15.40
C VAL A 26 29.52 31.48 14.20
N SER A 27 30.75 31.29 13.73
CA SER A 27 31.06 30.36 12.65
C SER A 27 30.87 28.88 13.05
N LEU A 28 31.23 28.51 14.29
CA LEU A 28 30.99 27.16 14.83
C LEU A 28 29.50 26.88 15.04
N VAL A 29 28.71 27.84 15.52
CA VAL A 29 27.26 27.68 15.65
C VAL A 29 26.58 27.57 14.27
N SER A 30 27.09 28.28 13.25
CA SER A 30 26.57 28.18 11.89
C SER A 30 26.89 26.84 11.22
N ILE A 31 27.98 26.14 11.61
CA ILE A 31 28.33 24.81 11.06
C ILE A 31 27.43 23.71 11.67
N PHE A 32 26.89 23.87 12.86
CA PHE A 32 26.02 22.89 13.52
C PHE A 32 24.53 23.01 13.18
N HIS A 33 24.10 24.03 12.42
CA HIS A 33 22.73 24.20 11.95
C HIS A 33 22.63 24.12 10.45
N ALA A 34 23.32 23.17 9.82
CA ALA A 34 22.93 22.71 8.50
C ALA A 34 21.54 22.07 8.64
N ARG A 35 20.50 22.86 8.40
CA ARG A 35 19.12 22.34 8.35
C ARG A 35 19.11 21.11 7.45
N PRO A 36 18.56 19.97 7.88
CA PRO A 36 18.44 18.83 7.01
C PRO A 36 17.77 19.29 5.72
N ARG A 37 18.34 18.93 4.58
CA ARG A 37 17.78 19.28 3.28
C ARG A 37 16.44 18.57 3.17
N VAL A 38 15.34 19.27 3.37
CA VAL A 38 13.99 18.77 3.16
C VAL A 38 13.76 18.77 1.66
N TRP A 39 13.43 17.61 1.11
CA TRP A 39 13.04 17.48 -0.27
C TRP A 39 11.68 18.14 -0.49
N ALA A 40 11.55 18.96 -1.54
CA ALA A 40 10.25 19.41 -2.00
C ALA A 40 9.44 18.20 -2.51
N VAL A 41 8.11 18.29 -2.45
CA VAL A 41 7.21 17.20 -2.86
C VAL A 41 7.52 16.75 -4.29
N ASP A 42 7.67 17.70 -5.22
CA ASP A 42 7.88 17.45 -6.65
C ASP A 42 9.33 17.09 -7.01
N ALA A 43 10.27 17.15 -6.05
CA ALA A 43 11.69 16.93 -6.31
C ALA A 43 12.16 15.48 -6.08
N VAL A 44 11.32 14.63 -5.49
CA VAL A 44 11.70 13.25 -5.18
C VAL A 44 11.25 12.32 -6.30
N PRO A 45 12.19 11.68 -7.04
CA PRO A 45 11.86 10.71 -8.07
C PRO A 45 10.99 9.57 -7.53
N VAL A 46 10.03 9.11 -8.35
CA VAL A 46 9.14 8.00 -8.03
C VAL A 46 9.54 6.78 -8.84
N ALA A 47 9.57 5.64 -8.18
CA ALA A 47 9.77 4.33 -8.78
C ALA A 47 8.68 3.37 -8.30
N PHE A 48 8.45 2.30 -9.05
CA PHE A 48 7.54 1.23 -8.66
C PHE A 48 8.19 -0.13 -8.84
N TRP A 49 7.75 -1.12 -8.05
CA TRP A 49 7.95 -2.53 -8.34
C TRP A 49 6.76 -3.12 -9.10
N ALA A 50 7.00 -3.69 -10.27
CA ALA A 50 6.05 -4.55 -10.98
C ALA A 50 6.35 -6.01 -10.62
N TRP A 51 5.56 -6.56 -9.70
CA TRP A 51 5.86 -7.84 -9.05
C TRP A 51 5.26 -9.07 -9.76
N ARG A 52 4.34 -8.89 -10.71
CA ARG A 52 3.73 -10.01 -11.44
C ARG A 52 4.70 -10.58 -12.46
N THR A 53 4.58 -11.88 -12.76
CA THR A 53 5.32 -12.54 -13.86
C THR A 53 4.86 -12.10 -15.23
N GLN A 54 3.61 -11.64 -15.36
CA GLN A 54 3.13 -10.97 -16.56
C GLN A 54 3.58 -9.52 -16.52
N SER A 55 4.15 -9.05 -17.62
CA SER A 55 4.47 -7.63 -17.80
C SER A 55 3.21 -6.78 -17.58
N PRO A 56 3.29 -5.67 -16.83
CA PRO A 56 2.16 -4.77 -16.67
C PRO A 56 1.73 -4.25 -18.04
N ASN A 57 0.43 -4.01 -18.21
CA ASN A 57 -0.07 -3.45 -19.46
C ASN A 57 0.41 -2.00 -19.64
N GLU A 58 0.44 -1.53 -20.88
CA GLU A 58 0.93 -0.20 -21.24
C GLU A 58 0.11 0.91 -20.56
N VAL A 59 -1.20 0.71 -20.41
CA VAL A 59 -2.11 1.71 -19.81
C VAL A 59 -1.76 1.94 -18.34
N ASP A 60 -1.51 0.88 -17.55
CA ASP A 60 -1.15 1.01 -16.14
C ASP A 60 0.23 1.65 -15.96
N VAL A 61 1.21 1.30 -16.83
CA VAL A 61 2.54 1.93 -16.78
C VAL A 61 2.45 3.41 -17.19
N GLN A 62 1.68 3.73 -18.23
CA GLN A 62 1.48 5.11 -18.67
C GLN A 62 0.78 5.94 -17.58
N ALA A 63 -0.23 5.37 -16.91
CA ALA A 63 -0.87 6.02 -15.78
C ALA A 63 0.11 6.32 -14.64
N ALA A 64 1.02 5.40 -14.31
CA ALA A 64 2.07 5.63 -13.32
C ALA A 64 3.06 6.73 -13.76
N VAL A 65 3.45 6.76 -15.04
CA VAL A 65 4.34 7.81 -15.59
C VAL A 65 3.65 9.18 -15.62
N GLU A 66 2.42 9.25 -16.09
CA GLU A 66 1.71 10.52 -16.27
C GLU A 66 1.21 11.12 -14.95
N LYS A 67 0.59 10.30 -14.09
CA LYS A 67 -0.03 10.76 -12.84
C LYS A 67 0.97 10.80 -11.69
N ALA A 68 1.64 9.69 -11.39
CA ALA A 68 2.59 9.59 -10.28
C ALA A 68 4.01 10.05 -10.64
N LYS A 69 4.26 10.47 -11.90
CA LYS A 69 5.58 10.92 -12.40
C LYS A 69 6.65 9.85 -12.23
N ALA A 70 6.30 8.58 -12.41
CA ALA A 70 7.24 7.47 -12.30
C ALA A 70 8.39 7.59 -13.29
N GLN A 71 9.62 7.41 -12.83
CA GLN A 71 10.83 7.49 -13.64
C GLN A 71 11.51 6.14 -13.81
N VAL A 72 11.30 5.22 -12.87
CA VAL A 72 11.94 3.91 -12.81
C VAL A 72 10.90 2.84 -12.49
N LEU A 73 11.00 1.72 -13.19
CA LEU A 73 10.24 0.52 -12.92
C LEU A 73 11.18 -0.64 -12.63
N PHE A 74 11.09 -1.20 -11.43
CA PHE A 74 11.71 -2.46 -11.05
C PHE A 74 10.78 -3.60 -11.50
N LEU A 75 11.12 -4.25 -12.60
CA LEU A 75 10.28 -5.26 -13.26
C LEU A 75 10.77 -6.65 -12.92
N ARG A 76 9.91 -7.47 -12.30
CA ARG A 76 10.24 -8.88 -12.04
C ARG A 76 10.48 -9.62 -13.35
N ALA A 77 11.72 -10.01 -13.59
CA ALA A 77 12.14 -10.67 -14.82
C ALA A 77 12.00 -12.20 -14.74
N SER A 78 12.44 -12.81 -13.63
CA SER A 78 12.31 -14.25 -13.41
C SER A 78 12.67 -14.63 -11.97
N GLN A 79 12.50 -15.93 -11.65
CA GLN A 79 13.01 -16.53 -10.40
C GLN A 79 14.14 -17.51 -10.73
N ILE A 80 15.07 -17.63 -9.77
CA ILE A 80 16.06 -18.71 -9.75
C ILE A 80 15.57 -19.77 -8.77
N ASP A 81 15.48 -21.00 -9.26
CA ASP A 81 15.09 -22.17 -8.49
C ASP A 81 16.26 -23.14 -8.31
N TYR A 82 16.16 -23.99 -7.30
CA TYR A 82 17.15 -25.05 -7.05
C TYR A 82 16.45 -26.41 -7.03
N GLN A 83 16.77 -27.22 -8.03
CA GLN A 83 16.19 -28.55 -8.20
C GLN A 83 17.28 -29.53 -8.68
N ASP A 84 17.29 -30.74 -8.11
CA ASP A 84 18.22 -31.83 -8.48
C ASP A 84 19.69 -31.40 -8.46
N GLY A 85 20.08 -30.58 -7.46
CA GLY A 85 21.45 -30.10 -7.32
C GLY A 85 21.84 -28.98 -8.30
N LYS A 86 20.89 -28.41 -9.05
CA LYS A 86 21.16 -27.40 -10.08
C LYS A 86 20.30 -26.15 -9.90
N LEU A 87 20.90 -24.99 -10.17
CA LEU A 87 20.16 -23.75 -10.32
C LEU A 87 19.50 -23.70 -11.70
N ARG A 88 18.26 -23.17 -11.72
CA ARG A 88 17.49 -23.02 -12.97
C ARG A 88 16.69 -21.72 -12.92
N ARG A 89 16.68 -21.01 -14.03
CA ARG A 89 15.74 -19.93 -14.25
C ARG A 89 14.33 -20.50 -14.45
N ILE A 90 13.37 -19.99 -13.68
CA ILE A 90 11.95 -20.33 -13.81
C ILE A 90 11.10 -19.07 -13.90
N ARG A 91 9.84 -19.22 -14.30
CA ARG A 91 8.85 -18.14 -14.36
C ARG A 91 9.40 -16.87 -15.01
N PRO A 92 9.99 -16.94 -16.24
CA PRO A 92 10.37 -15.74 -16.95
C PRO A 92 9.15 -14.86 -17.17
N PHE A 93 9.33 -13.54 -17.20
CA PHE A 93 8.23 -12.64 -17.48
C PHE A 93 7.66 -12.90 -18.88
N THR A 94 6.35 -12.66 -19.02
CA THR A 94 5.62 -12.80 -20.28
C THR A 94 5.09 -11.43 -20.74
N GLY A 95 4.79 -11.30 -22.03
CA GLY A 95 4.33 -10.04 -22.60
C GLY A 95 5.48 -9.14 -23.09
N SER A 96 5.17 -7.96 -23.60
CA SER A 96 6.12 -6.95 -24.06
C SER A 96 6.67 -6.15 -22.89
N LEU A 97 7.91 -5.68 -23.02
CA LEU A 97 8.49 -4.80 -22.02
C LEU A 97 7.94 -3.38 -22.13
N PRO A 98 7.67 -2.70 -21.00
CA PRO A 98 7.21 -1.32 -21.00
C PRO A 98 8.24 -0.38 -21.65
N LYS A 99 7.73 0.63 -22.38
CA LYS A 99 8.52 1.69 -23.00
C LYS A 99 8.32 3.02 -22.29
N GLY A 100 9.21 3.98 -22.54
CA GLY A 100 9.10 5.33 -21.98
C GLY A 100 9.41 5.47 -20.49
N ILE A 101 9.91 4.39 -19.85
CA ILE A 101 10.34 4.37 -18.46
C ILE A 101 11.65 3.59 -18.36
N LYS A 102 12.53 3.97 -17.42
CA LYS A 102 13.76 3.22 -17.13
C LYS A 102 13.44 1.93 -16.42
N LEU A 103 14.01 0.82 -16.87
CA LEU A 103 13.78 -0.50 -16.30
C LEU A 103 14.99 -1.01 -15.53
N HIS A 104 14.76 -1.59 -14.36
CA HIS A 104 15.66 -2.51 -13.69
C HIS A 104 14.99 -3.89 -13.66
N LEU A 105 15.68 -4.91 -14.19
CA LEU A 105 15.17 -6.28 -14.23
C LEU A 105 15.42 -6.96 -12.87
N VAL A 106 14.37 -7.41 -12.21
CA VAL A 106 14.43 -7.98 -10.86
C VAL A 106 14.50 -9.50 -10.92
N TYR A 107 15.49 -10.06 -10.23
CA TYR A 107 15.68 -11.50 -10.06
C TYR A 107 15.54 -11.86 -8.59
N ASN A 108 14.56 -12.71 -8.30
CA ASN A 108 14.38 -13.28 -6.97
C ASN A 108 14.60 -14.79 -6.96
N THR A 109 14.58 -15.39 -5.78
CA THR A 109 14.81 -16.83 -5.62
C THR A 109 13.60 -17.51 -5.02
N THR A 110 13.50 -18.82 -5.26
CA THR A 110 12.54 -19.67 -4.60
C THR A 110 13.00 -20.08 -3.20
N ARG A 111 12.09 -20.61 -2.41
CA ARG A 111 12.40 -21.14 -1.07
C ARG A 111 13.48 -22.24 -1.10
N PRO A 112 13.49 -23.23 -2.02
CA PRO A 112 14.60 -24.19 -2.14
C PRO A 112 15.99 -23.56 -2.28
N VAL A 113 16.12 -22.44 -3.01
CA VAL A 113 17.39 -21.72 -3.09
C VAL A 113 17.75 -21.12 -1.73
N LEU A 114 16.78 -20.46 -1.06
CA LEU A 114 17.01 -19.84 0.26
C LEU A 114 17.48 -20.87 1.32
N GLU A 115 16.88 -22.06 1.31
CA GLU A 115 17.25 -23.16 2.20
C GLU A 115 18.64 -23.74 1.93
N GLN A 116 19.17 -23.57 0.71
CA GLN A 116 20.47 -24.10 0.26
C GLN A 116 21.55 -23.02 0.07
N LEU A 117 21.29 -21.76 0.46
CA LEU A 117 22.26 -20.67 0.26
C LEU A 117 23.64 -20.90 0.88
N GLU A 118 23.75 -21.72 1.93
CA GLU A 118 25.03 -22.08 2.54
C GLU A 118 25.85 -23.02 1.65
N SER A 119 25.20 -23.90 0.92
CA SER A 119 25.85 -24.92 0.09
C SER A 119 26.04 -24.49 -1.37
N ILE A 120 25.19 -23.59 -1.88
CA ILE A 120 25.28 -23.07 -3.25
C ILE A 120 26.53 -22.18 -3.36
N ASP A 121 27.43 -22.52 -4.28
CA ASP A 121 28.58 -21.68 -4.56
C ASP A 121 28.18 -20.30 -5.10
N PRO A 122 28.68 -19.18 -4.52
CA PRO A 122 28.40 -17.82 -4.98
C PRO A 122 28.70 -17.56 -6.46
N GLN A 123 29.74 -18.18 -7.04
CA GLN A 123 30.08 -18.06 -8.45
C GLN A 123 28.97 -18.70 -9.32
N THR A 124 28.46 -19.87 -8.90
CA THR A 124 27.40 -20.59 -9.62
C THR A 124 26.10 -19.82 -9.61
N LEU A 125 25.72 -19.24 -8.45
CA LEU A 125 24.52 -18.40 -8.36
C LEU A 125 24.65 -17.14 -9.22
N ALA A 126 25.80 -16.48 -9.15
CA ALA A 126 26.12 -15.30 -9.96
C ALA A 126 26.06 -15.60 -11.47
N ALA A 127 26.61 -16.72 -11.91
CA ALA A 127 26.61 -17.13 -13.31
C ALA A 127 25.18 -17.37 -13.85
N GLU A 128 24.32 -18.06 -13.07
CA GLU A 128 22.93 -18.28 -13.48
C GLU A 128 22.13 -16.97 -13.57
N ILE A 129 22.29 -16.06 -12.61
CA ILE A 129 21.65 -14.74 -12.64
C ILE A 129 22.14 -13.94 -13.86
N THR A 130 23.46 -13.91 -14.11
CA THR A 130 24.03 -13.19 -15.24
C THR A 130 23.56 -13.74 -16.57
N ARG A 131 23.45 -15.07 -16.72
CA ARG A 131 22.91 -15.71 -17.90
C ARG A 131 21.45 -15.27 -18.13
N ALA A 132 20.62 -15.33 -17.09
CA ALA A 132 19.22 -14.91 -17.16
C ALA A 132 19.10 -13.43 -17.54
N TYR A 133 19.91 -12.55 -16.92
CA TYR A 133 19.94 -11.12 -17.23
C TYR A 133 20.37 -10.85 -18.68
N GLY A 134 21.36 -11.57 -19.19
CA GLY A 134 21.82 -11.44 -20.58
C GLY A 134 20.70 -11.75 -21.58
N GLU A 135 19.96 -12.85 -21.37
CA GLU A 135 18.83 -13.25 -22.22
C GLU A 135 17.70 -12.20 -22.18
N ASP A 136 17.36 -11.69 -20.99
CA ASP A 136 16.31 -10.68 -20.82
C ASP A 136 16.73 -9.31 -21.38
N SER A 137 18.00 -8.92 -21.25
CA SER A 137 18.52 -7.67 -21.81
C SER A 137 18.52 -7.68 -23.33
N GLU A 138 18.88 -8.80 -23.96
CA GLU A 138 18.79 -8.93 -25.43
C GLU A 138 17.35 -8.92 -25.93
N ARG A 139 16.41 -9.49 -25.16
CA ARG A 139 14.98 -9.32 -25.44
C ARG A 139 14.54 -7.87 -25.33
N ALA A 140 14.94 -7.20 -24.24
CA ALA A 140 14.62 -5.79 -24.01
C ALA A 140 15.10 -4.88 -25.13
N LYS A 141 16.32 -5.10 -25.65
CA LYS A 141 16.83 -4.36 -26.82
C LYS A 141 15.95 -4.55 -28.04
N ARG A 142 15.53 -5.79 -28.32
CA ARG A 142 14.61 -6.07 -29.46
C ARG A 142 13.27 -5.38 -29.29
N ASP A 143 12.75 -5.32 -28.06
CA ASP A 143 11.47 -4.66 -27.74
C ASP A 143 11.59 -3.11 -27.71
N GLY A 144 12.82 -2.56 -27.74
CA GLY A 144 13.08 -1.12 -27.64
C GLY A 144 12.86 -0.56 -26.22
N ALA A 145 13.01 -1.37 -25.20
CA ALA A 145 12.90 -0.99 -23.81
C ALA A 145 14.22 -0.44 -23.25
N ASP A 146 14.14 0.53 -22.32
CA ASP A 146 15.31 1.20 -21.72
C ASP A 146 15.76 0.51 -20.43
N VAL A 147 16.50 -0.60 -20.53
CA VAL A 147 17.05 -1.32 -19.38
C VAL A 147 18.35 -0.67 -18.91
N LYS A 148 18.38 -0.24 -17.65
CA LYS A 148 19.54 0.38 -16.98
C LYS A 148 20.38 -0.61 -16.18
N GLY A 149 19.75 -1.66 -15.67
CA GLY A 149 20.45 -2.62 -14.83
C GLY A 149 19.60 -3.76 -14.32
N LEU A 150 20.10 -4.41 -13.30
CA LEU A 150 19.39 -5.47 -12.60
C LEU A 150 19.28 -5.17 -11.11
N GLN A 151 18.26 -5.76 -10.50
CA GLN A 151 18.06 -5.77 -9.06
C GLN A 151 18.00 -7.21 -8.57
N LEU A 152 18.73 -7.51 -7.50
CA LEU A 152 18.64 -8.77 -6.80
C LEU A 152 17.65 -8.62 -5.63
N ASP A 153 16.60 -9.41 -5.67
CA ASP A 153 15.58 -9.48 -4.63
C ASP A 153 15.62 -10.85 -3.96
N ILE A 154 16.71 -11.07 -3.22
CA ILE A 154 17.03 -12.35 -2.59
C ILE A 154 17.10 -12.17 -1.09
N ASP A 155 16.18 -12.81 -0.37
CA ASP A 155 16.00 -12.71 1.08
C ASP A 155 17.08 -13.52 1.84
N PHE A 156 18.34 -13.11 1.69
CA PHE A 156 19.44 -13.75 2.42
C PHE A 156 19.22 -13.66 3.94
N PRO A 157 19.38 -14.76 4.69
CA PRO A 157 19.47 -14.69 6.13
C PRO A 157 20.57 -13.72 6.57
N THR A 158 20.33 -12.90 7.59
CA THR A 158 21.27 -11.86 8.05
C THR A 158 22.69 -12.39 8.28
N ARG A 159 22.84 -13.61 8.79
CA ARG A 159 24.13 -14.27 9.00
C ARG A 159 24.90 -14.59 7.70
N LEU A 160 24.21 -14.65 6.56
CA LEU A 160 24.77 -14.95 5.25
C LEU A 160 25.03 -13.70 4.39
N LEU A 161 24.87 -12.50 4.90
CA LEU A 161 25.19 -11.27 4.16
C LEU A 161 26.61 -11.22 3.59
N PRO A 162 27.67 -11.71 4.27
CA PRO A 162 28.99 -11.80 3.65
C PRO A 162 29.01 -12.67 2.39
N ARG A 163 28.21 -13.75 2.36
CA ARG A 163 28.09 -14.62 1.18
C ARG A 163 27.28 -13.95 0.08
N TYR A 164 26.29 -13.14 0.43
CA TYR A 164 25.59 -12.29 -0.53
C TYR A 164 26.53 -11.32 -1.23
N ALA A 165 27.39 -10.63 -0.47
CA ALA A 165 28.43 -9.78 -1.02
C ALA A 165 29.38 -10.53 -1.98
N GLN A 166 29.78 -11.77 -1.65
CA GLN A 166 30.57 -12.63 -2.53
C GLN A 166 29.82 -12.93 -3.84
N THR A 167 28.52 -13.24 -3.78
CA THR A 167 27.71 -13.48 -4.97
C THR A 167 27.65 -12.25 -5.87
N ILE A 168 27.46 -11.05 -5.32
CA ILE A 168 27.39 -9.80 -6.09
C ILE A 168 28.76 -9.48 -6.69
N ASN A 169 29.85 -9.68 -5.95
CA ASN A 169 31.20 -9.46 -6.44
C ASN A 169 31.58 -10.45 -7.58
N ALA A 170 31.05 -11.66 -7.52
CA ALA A 170 31.22 -12.65 -8.59
C ALA A 170 30.38 -12.31 -9.84
N LEU A 171 29.21 -11.70 -9.66
CA LEU A 171 28.30 -11.28 -10.73
C LEU A 171 28.83 -10.05 -11.49
N ARG A 172 29.34 -9.04 -10.78
CA ARG A 172 29.73 -7.75 -11.34
C ARG A 172 30.64 -7.82 -12.58
N PRO A 173 31.78 -8.59 -12.59
CA PRO A 173 32.66 -8.68 -13.75
C PRO A 173 32.05 -9.39 -14.96
N GLN A 174 30.93 -10.09 -14.80
CA GLN A 174 30.24 -10.80 -15.88
C GLN A 174 29.19 -9.92 -16.59
N LEU A 175 28.91 -8.71 -16.06
CA LEU A 175 27.96 -7.79 -16.63
C LEU A 175 28.61 -6.85 -17.65
N GLN A 176 27.79 -6.32 -18.56
CA GLN A 176 28.21 -5.27 -19.48
C GLN A 176 28.66 -4.01 -18.71
N PRO A 177 29.64 -3.25 -19.21
CA PRO A 177 29.98 -1.96 -18.63
C PRO A 177 28.74 -1.04 -18.49
N HIS A 178 28.71 -0.29 -17.40
CA HIS A 178 27.60 0.64 -17.06
C HIS A 178 26.25 -0.02 -16.69
N THR A 179 26.20 -1.35 -16.56
CA THR A 179 25.04 -2.01 -15.97
C THR A 179 24.94 -1.68 -14.48
N GLU A 180 23.85 -1.03 -14.08
CA GLU A 180 23.59 -0.73 -12.66
C GLU A 180 23.17 -2.01 -11.93
N VAL A 181 23.74 -2.24 -10.75
CA VAL A 181 23.39 -3.36 -9.87
C VAL A 181 22.81 -2.83 -8.58
N SER A 182 21.61 -3.27 -8.24
CA SER A 182 20.95 -2.92 -6.97
C SER A 182 20.42 -4.15 -6.26
N ILE A 183 20.08 -3.97 -4.99
CA ILE A 183 19.41 -4.98 -4.16
C ILE A 183 18.18 -4.41 -3.49
N THR A 184 17.21 -5.26 -3.16
CA THR A 184 16.27 -5.00 -2.08
C THR A 184 16.98 -5.20 -0.74
N GLY A 185 16.54 -4.51 0.30
CA GLY A 185 17.10 -4.65 1.65
C GLY A 185 16.03 -4.97 2.66
N LEU A 186 16.17 -6.10 3.35
CA LEU A 186 15.22 -6.48 4.42
C LEU A 186 15.39 -5.59 5.66
N PRO A 187 14.30 -5.28 6.37
CA PRO A 187 14.35 -4.57 7.66
C PRO A 187 15.31 -5.20 8.66
N THR A 188 15.37 -6.54 8.71
CA THR A 188 16.24 -7.31 9.61
C THR A 188 17.74 -7.14 9.36
N TRP A 189 18.14 -6.57 8.20
CA TRP A 189 19.56 -6.34 7.90
C TRP A 189 20.08 -5.01 8.46
N MET A 190 19.20 -4.08 8.80
CA MET A 190 19.54 -2.69 9.14
C MET A 190 20.50 -2.53 10.31
N ASP A 191 20.50 -3.48 11.24
CA ASP A 191 21.38 -3.48 12.42
C ASP A 191 22.64 -4.36 12.22
N SER A 192 22.74 -5.06 11.10
CA SER A 192 23.88 -5.95 10.84
C SER A 192 25.10 -5.18 10.31
N PRO A 193 26.26 -5.27 10.97
CA PRO A 193 27.48 -4.67 10.44
C PRO A 193 27.89 -5.28 9.07
N SER A 194 27.48 -6.51 8.78
CA SER A 194 27.75 -7.18 7.51
C SER A 194 26.98 -6.58 6.33
N LEU A 195 25.97 -5.76 6.57
CA LEU A 195 25.25 -5.04 5.51
C LEU A 195 26.20 -4.14 4.70
N ASN A 196 27.18 -3.51 5.36
CA ASN A 196 28.13 -2.63 4.68
C ASN A 196 28.89 -3.35 3.56
N SER A 197 29.30 -4.61 3.75
CA SER A 197 30.01 -5.38 2.71
C SER A 197 29.13 -5.63 1.48
N VAL A 198 27.83 -5.85 1.67
CA VAL A 198 26.87 -5.99 0.58
C VAL A 198 26.69 -4.66 -0.15
N LEU A 199 26.50 -3.57 0.60
CA LEU A 199 26.30 -2.24 0.03
C LEU A 199 27.50 -1.72 -0.75
N GLN A 200 28.73 -2.08 -0.38
CA GLN A 200 29.92 -1.74 -1.15
C GLN A 200 29.93 -2.39 -2.54
N SER A 201 29.24 -3.52 -2.71
CA SER A 201 29.25 -4.30 -3.96
C SER A 201 28.17 -3.86 -4.97
N VAL A 202 27.25 -2.95 -4.60
CA VAL A 202 26.14 -2.47 -5.44
C VAL A 202 26.24 -0.97 -5.72
N ASP A 203 25.51 -0.48 -6.72
CA ASP A 203 25.48 0.96 -7.03
C ASP A 203 24.52 1.71 -6.10
N PHE A 204 23.37 1.12 -5.84
CA PHE A 204 22.37 1.60 -4.88
C PHE A 204 21.57 0.42 -4.31
N TRP A 205 20.67 0.69 -3.37
CA TRP A 205 19.78 -0.31 -2.80
C TRP A 205 18.38 0.24 -2.56
N VAL A 206 17.43 -0.65 -2.34
CA VAL A 206 16.03 -0.30 -2.06
C VAL A 206 15.63 -0.97 -0.74
N PRO A 207 15.94 -0.35 0.41
CA PRO A 207 15.50 -0.87 1.71
C PRO A 207 13.98 -0.86 1.80
N GLN A 208 13.42 -1.96 2.25
CA GLN A 208 12.01 -2.08 2.56
C GLN A 208 11.74 -1.43 3.92
N PHE A 209 10.96 -0.34 3.94
CA PHE A 209 10.57 0.34 5.17
C PHE A 209 9.21 -0.17 5.67
N TYR A 210 8.98 -1.46 5.47
CA TYR A 210 7.75 -2.18 5.84
C TYR A 210 8.04 -3.66 6.10
N GLY A 211 7.12 -4.37 6.78
CA GLY A 211 7.18 -5.82 6.90
C GLY A 211 8.29 -6.35 7.82
N GLY A 212 8.67 -5.62 8.88
CA GLY A 212 9.76 -6.00 9.77
C GLY A 212 9.48 -7.25 10.62
N GLU A 213 8.25 -7.43 11.07
CA GLU A 213 7.80 -8.59 11.83
C GLU A 213 6.54 -9.18 11.23
N ILE A 214 6.46 -10.51 11.21
CA ILE A 214 5.25 -11.23 10.86
C ILE A 214 4.63 -11.73 12.17
N PRO A 215 3.40 -11.30 12.52
CA PRO A 215 2.73 -11.77 13.74
C PRO A 215 2.54 -13.28 13.70
N THR A 216 3.06 -13.98 14.70
CA THR A 216 2.91 -15.44 14.80
C THR A 216 1.57 -15.86 15.39
N HIS A 217 0.86 -14.93 16.04
CA HIS A 217 -0.46 -15.12 16.64
C HIS A 217 -1.38 -13.95 16.30
N PHE A 218 -2.66 -14.22 16.02
CA PHE A 218 -3.61 -13.20 15.56
C PHE A 218 -3.87 -12.06 16.56
N SER A 219 -3.59 -12.26 17.85
CA SER A 219 -3.71 -11.22 18.88
C SER A 219 -2.57 -10.19 18.85
N GLN A 220 -1.47 -10.49 18.15
CA GLN A 220 -0.36 -9.56 17.99
C GLN A 220 -0.76 -8.46 16.98
N THR A 221 -0.50 -7.23 17.35
CA THR A 221 -0.78 -6.07 16.51
C THR A 221 0.52 -5.49 15.97
N VAL A 222 0.97 -6.02 14.83
CA VAL A 222 2.16 -5.50 14.14
C VAL A 222 1.70 -4.94 12.79
N PRO A 223 1.73 -3.62 12.60
CA PRO A 223 1.35 -3.00 11.33
C PRO A 223 2.37 -3.32 10.25
N ILE A 224 1.95 -3.32 8.97
CA ILE A 224 2.87 -3.45 7.82
C ILE A 224 3.93 -2.36 7.89
N SER A 225 3.52 -1.15 8.26
CA SER A 225 4.33 0.05 8.34
C SER A 225 3.75 1.00 9.39
N SER A 226 4.60 1.70 10.13
CA SER A 226 4.17 2.74 11.06
C SER A 226 5.09 3.97 10.97
N PRO A 227 4.66 5.17 11.41
CA PRO A 227 5.53 6.35 11.48
C PRO A 227 6.82 6.09 12.25
N GLU A 228 6.76 5.29 13.32
CA GLU A 228 7.91 4.92 14.16
C GLU A 228 8.88 4.03 13.39
N SER A 229 8.38 2.98 12.72
CA SER A 229 9.20 2.06 11.91
C SER A 229 9.84 2.81 10.73
N ILE A 230 9.09 3.65 10.02
CA ILE A 230 9.62 4.49 8.93
C ILE A 230 10.73 5.41 9.46
N THR A 231 10.50 6.09 10.58
CA THR A 231 11.49 6.96 11.21
C THR A 231 12.78 6.20 11.55
N TYR A 232 12.65 5.01 12.11
CA TYR A 232 13.78 4.14 12.43
C TYR A 232 14.56 3.76 11.16
N PHE A 233 13.88 3.22 10.15
CA PHE A 233 14.51 2.75 8.93
C PHE A 233 15.17 3.86 8.11
N VAL A 234 14.53 5.03 7.99
CA VAL A 234 15.12 6.20 7.32
C VAL A 234 16.39 6.64 8.03
N ASN A 235 16.38 6.71 9.37
CA ASN A 235 17.56 7.06 10.14
C ASN A 235 18.71 6.08 9.95
N LYS A 236 18.43 4.78 9.90
CA LYS A 236 19.43 3.73 9.62
C LYS A 236 19.96 3.86 8.20
N ALA A 237 19.11 3.91 7.19
CA ALA A 237 19.51 3.98 5.79
C ALA A 237 20.37 5.21 5.48
N ARG A 238 20.06 6.39 6.04
CA ARG A 238 20.83 7.60 5.82
C ARG A 238 22.22 7.57 6.46
N GLN A 239 22.45 6.74 7.49
CA GLN A 239 23.75 6.58 8.15
C GLN A 239 24.69 5.70 7.31
N LEU A 240 24.13 4.84 6.44
CA LEU A 240 24.91 4.02 5.53
C LEU A 240 25.39 4.87 4.35
N ASP A 241 26.65 4.67 3.95
CA ASP A 241 27.25 5.45 2.84
C ASP A 241 26.89 4.84 1.48
N LYS A 242 25.59 4.69 1.20
CA LYS A 242 25.06 4.15 -0.05
C LYS A 242 23.81 4.91 -0.49
N PRO A 243 23.71 5.32 -1.77
CA PRO A 243 22.47 5.84 -2.33
C PRO A 243 21.33 4.81 -2.25
N PHE A 244 20.09 5.28 -2.03
CA PHE A 244 18.95 4.40 -1.89
C PHE A 244 17.63 5.00 -2.40
N TYR A 245 16.73 4.13 -2.85
CA TYR A 245 15.31 4.43 -2.96
C TYR A 245 14.60 3.95 -1.70
N ALA A 246 13.76 4.79 -1.10
CA ALA A 246 12.97 4.38 0.06
C ALA A 246 11.81 3.47 -0.39
N GLY A 247 11.85 2.18 -0.03
CA GLY A 247 10.79 1.24 -0.33
C GLY A 247 9.59 1.43 0.59
N LEU A 248 8.42 1.80 0.06
CA LEU A 248 7.18 2.02 0.80
C LEU A 248 6.08 1.06 0.33
N ALA A 249 5.26 0.59 1.27
CA ALA A 249 4.16 -0.31 0.99
C ALA A 249 2.90 0.42 0.52
N ALA A 250 2.22 -0.13 -0.50
CA ALA A 250 0.91 0.31 -0.98
C ALA A 250 -0.01 -0.89 -1.29
N TYR A 251 0.13 -1.98 -0.55
CA TYR A 251 -0.61 -3.23 -0.77
C TYR A 251 -1.15 -3.79 0.55
N SER A 252 -2.21 -4.59 0.45
CA SER A 252 -2.79 -5.30 1.59
C SER A 252 -2.01 -6.58 1.90
N VAL A 253 -2.01 -6.96 3.17
CA VAL A 253 -1.50 -8.27 3.63
C VAL A 253 -2.61 -9.02 4.33
N ALA A 254 -2.82 -10.26 3.93
CA ALA A 254 -3.74 -11.18 4.57
C ALA A 254 -2.96 -12.30 5.27
N LEU A 255 -3.28 -12.52 6.54
CA LEU A 255 -2.64 -13.50 7.41
C LEU A 255 -3.70 -14.51 7.86
N LEU A 256 -3.53 -15.78 7.54
CA LEU A 256 -4.41 -16.85 7.99
C LEU A 256 -3.82 -17.52 9.23
N TYR A 257 -4.60 -17.57 10.28
CA TYR A 257 -4.29 -18.29 11.52
C TYR A 257 -5.26 -19.45 11.70
N ASN A 258 -4.76 -20.58 12.23
CA ASN A 258 -5.64 -21.67 12.61
C ASN A 258 -6.48 -21.34 13.86
N ALA A 259 -7.43 -22.20 14.21
CA ALA A 259 -8.29 -22.02 15.37
C ALA A 259 -7.51 -21.93 16.72
N SER A 260 -6.26 -22.43 16.79
CA SER A 260 -5.37 -22.26 17.96
C SER A 260 -4.59 -20.94 17.95
N GLY A 261 -4.73 -20.12 16.91
CA GLY A 261 -4.10 -18.81 16.78
C GLY A 261 -2.71 -18.81 16.14
N SER A 262 -2.23 -19.95 15.63
CA SER A 262 -0.93 -20.05 14.96
C SER A 262 -1.03 -19.67 13.49
N LEU A 263 -0.05 -18.91 12.98
CA LEU A 263 0.02 -18.50 11.57
C LEU A 263 0.16 -19.73 10.64
N ILE A 264 -0.71 -19.82 9.63
CA ILE A 264 -0.69 -20.86 8.60
C ILE A 264 -0.20 -20.32 7.26
N SER A 265 -0.65 -19.12 6.87
CA SER A 265 -0.39 -18.55 5.55
C SER A 265 -0.33 -17.04 5.58
N LEU A 266 0.46 -16.48 4.65
CA LEU A 266 0.55 -15.06 4.37
C LEU A 266 0.30 -14.85 2.87
N ARG A 267 -0.59 -13.91 2.53
CA ARG A 267 -0.95 -13.56 1.16
C ARG A 267 -0.92 -12.03 1.00
N GLY A 268 -0.44 -11.56 -0.13
CA GLY A 268 -0.41 -10.13 -0.49
C GLY A 268 -1.27 -9.79 -1.72
N ASP A 269 -2.15 -10.71 -2.13
CA ASP A 269 -2.93 -10.64 -3.38
C ASP A 269 -4.42 -10.89 -3.17
N MET A 270 -4.90 -10.96 -1.93
CA MET A 270 -6.31 -11.19 -1.64
C MET A 270 -7.14 -9.93 -1.87
N ASN A 271 -8.33 -10.13 -2.44
CA ASN A 271 -9.29 -9.07 -2.71
C ASN A 271 -10.12 -8.74 -1.44
N PRO A 272 -9.98 -7.53 -0.86
CA PRO A 272 -10.74 -7.14 0.32
C PRO A 272 -12.27 -7.23 0.13
N ALA A 273 -12.77 -6.92 -1.06
CA ALA A 273 -14.22 -7.00 -1.33
C ALA A 273 -14.74 -8.45 -1.29
N LEU A 274 -13.94 -9.44 -1.76
CA LEU A 274 -14.33 -10.85 -1.67
C LEU A 274 -14.29 -11.37 -0.23
N ILE A 275 -13.38 -10.84 0.60
CA ILE A 275 -13.30 -11.19 2.02
C ILE A 275 -14.53 -10.65 2.77
N THR A 276 -14.86 -9.40 2.57
CA THR A 276 -15.98 -8.74 3.29
C THR A 276 -17.34 -9.27 2.87
N SER A 277 -17.49 -9.69 1.60
CA SER A 277 -18.73 -10.25 1.06
C SER A 277 -18.92 -11.75 1.31
N ASP A 278 -17.94 -12.44 1.90
CA ASP A 278 -18.04 -13.88 2.15
C ASP A 278 -18.92 -14.17 3.38
N ALA A 279 -20.12 -14.72 3.14
CA ALA A 279 -21.06 -15.08 4.21
C ALA A 279 -20.51 -16.10 5.22
N ASN A 280 -19.48 -16.86 4.83
CA ASN A 280 -18.78 -17.78 5.74
C ASN A 280 -17.87 -17.06 6.73
N LEU A 281 -17.58 -15.77 6.53
CA LEU A 281 -16.72 -14.98 7.39
C LEU A 281 -17.52 -14.08 8.33
N GLU A 282 -17.11 -14.04 9.57
CA GLU A 282 -17.66 -13.18 10.61
C GLU A 282 -16.61 -12.18 11.07
N LEU A 283 -16.88 -10.89 10.91
CA LEU A 283 -16.00 -9.85 11.44
C LEU A 283 -15.97 -9.93 12.97
N ILE A 284 -14.80 -10.23 13.55
CA ILE A 284 -14.63 -10.41 15.00
C ILE A 284 -13.81 -9.28 15.64
N ASP A 285 -13.01 -8.55 14.88
CA ASP A 285 -12.20 -7.45 15.38
C ASP A 285 -11.86 -6.44 14.27
N GLN A 286 -11.85 -5.17 14.66
CA GLN A 286 -11.48 -4.06 13.80
C GLN A 286 -10.58 -3.11 14.60
N ARG A 287 -9.38 -2.88 14.13
CA ARG A 287 -8.40 -2.00 14.78
C ARG A 287 -7.84 -0.97 13.82
N SER A 288 -7.61 0.22 14.36
CA SER A 288 -6.79 1.26 13.74
C SER A 288 -5.47 1.31 14.50
N PHE A 289 -4.35 1.17 13.81
CA PHE A 289 -3.02 1.22 14.44
C PHE A 289 -2.49 2.63 14.60
N SER A 290 -2.74 3.45 13.66
CA SER A 290 -2.57 4.90 13.66
C SER A 290 -3.75 5.44 12.88
N SER A 291 -3.85 6.75 12.72
CA SER A 291 -4.91 7.35 11.88
C SER A 291 -5.01 6.75 10.46
N ALA A 292 -4.13 5.85 10.08
CA ALA A 292 -3.92 5.45 8.70
C ALA A 292 -4.04 3.96 8.41
N GLU A 293 -3.58 3.06 9.27
CA GLU A 293 -3.65 1.62 9.02
C GLU A 293 -4.91 0.99 9.60
N ARG A 294 -5.50 0.07 8.84
CA ARG A 294 -6.74 -0.63 9.20
C ARG A 294 -6.51 -2.12 9.19
N ARG A 295 -6.77 -2.76 10.33
CA ARG A 295 -6.76 -4.21 10.49
C ARG A 295 -8.18 -4.70 10.75
N TYR A 296 -8.56 -5.74 10.03
CA TYR A 296 -9.82 -6.43 10.20
C TYR A 296 -9.55 -7.91 10.41
N ALA A 297 -10.21 -8.51 11.39
CA ALA A 297 -10.10 -9.93 11.67
C ALA A 297 -11.47 -10.61 11.45
N PHE A 298 -11.46 -11.67 10.68
CA PHE A 298 -12.64 -12.46 10.33
C PHE A 298 -12.45 -13.90 10.79
N ARG A 299 -13.50 -14.49 11.36
CA ARG A 299 -13.53 -15.91 11.72
C ARG A 299 -14.33 -16.71 10.73
N ALA A 300 -13.79 -17.82 10.24
CA ALA A 300 -14.51 -18.76 9.41
C ALA A 300 -15.56 -19.52 10.24
N ARG A 301 -16.84 -19.47 9.81
CA ARG A 301 -17.96 -20.18 10.45
C ARG A 301 -17.97 -21.66 10.10
N ALA A 302 -17.53 -22.02 8.90
CA ALA A 302 -17.47 -23.37 8.38
C ALA A 302 -16.21 -23.56 7.51
N ASN A 303 -15.93 -24.81 7.13
CA ASN A 303 -14.90 -25.09 6.13
C ASN A 303 -15.32 -24.50 4.78
N GLY A 304 -14.41 -23.86 4.09
CA GLY A 304 -14.70 -23.21 2.81
C GLY A 304 -13.46 -22.66 2.11
N VAL A 305 -13.69 -21.94 1.02
CA VAL A 305 -12.65 -21.26 0.24
C VAL A 305 -13.04 -19.80 0.09
N THR A 306 -12.18 -18.90 0.56
CA THR A 306 -12.35 -17.46 0.39
C THR A 306 -11.21 -16.94 -0.48
N ASP A 307 -11.53 -16.36 -1.64
CA ASP A 307 -10.55 -15.82 -2.61
C ASP A 307 -9.36 -16.77 -2.87
N GLY A 308 -9.66 -18.05 -3.11
CA GLY A 308 -8.68 -19.11 -3.36
C GLY A 308 -7.91 -19.59 -2.13
N LEU A 309 -8.23 -19.11 -0.93
CA LEU A 309 -7.64 -19.53 0.33
C LEU A 309 -8.53 -20.56 1.04
N ASN A 310 -8.01 -21.77 1.26
CA ASN A 310 -8.73 -22.80 2.01
C ASN A 310 -8.74 -22.48 3.49
N MET A 311 -9.91 -22.44 4.09
CA MET A 311 -10.13 -22.17 5.52
C MET A 311 -10.94 -23.28 6.18
N ARG A 312 -10.69 -23.53 7.45
CA ARG A 312 -11.47 -24.43 8.31
C ARG A 312 -12.32 -23.63 9.28
N ALA A 313 -13.39 -24.24 9.75
CA ALA A 313 -14.20 -23.64 10.80
C ALA A 313 -13.33 -23.22 12.01
N GLY A 314 -13.47 -21.99 12.47
CA GLY A 314 -12.68 -21.41 13.56
C GLY A 314 -11.34 -20.79 13.15
N ASP A 315 -10.86 -20.96 11.91
CA ASP A 315 -9.69 -20.23 11.42
C ASP A 315 -9.97 -18.72 11.40
N VAL A 316 -8.91 -17.93 11.62
CA VAL A 316 -9.00 -16.46 11.65
C VAL A 316 -8.17 -15.87 10.51
N LEU A 317 -8.85 -15.14 9.63
CA LEU A 317 -8.23 -14.36 8.56
C LEU A 317 -8.09 -12.92 9.03
N VAL A 318 -6.86 -12.43 9.13
CA VAL A 318 -6.56 -11.03 9.43
C VAL A 318 -6.13 -10.35 8.13
N ILE A 319 -6.73 -9.22 7.81
CA ILE A 319 -6.33 -8.40 6.67
C ILE A 319 -5.89 -7.01 7.14
N ASP A 320 -4.69 -6.63 6.76
CA ASP A 320 -4.17 -5.27 6.94
C ASP A 320 -4.32 -4.54 5.59
N LEU A 321 -5.13 -3.48 5.58
CA LEU A 321 -5.35 -2.65 4.40
C LEU A 321 -4.41 -1.46 4.41
N PRO A 322 -3.66 -1.20 3.33
CA PRO A 322 -2.93 0.04 3.20
C PRO A 322 -3.92 1.19 3.01
N SER A 323 -3.57 2.37 3.47
CA SER A 323 -4.31 3.58 3.16
C SER A 323 -3.41 4.59 2.45
N SER A 324 -4.02 5.49 1.69
CA SER A 324 -3.30 6.63 1.10
C SER A 324 -2.67 7.51 2.18
N GLU A 325 -3.29 7.60 3.36
CA GLU A 325 -2.76 8.35 4.50
C GLU A 325 -1.47 7.73 5.07
N THR A 326 -1.41 6.40 5.23
CA THR A 326 -0.17 5.71 5.65
C THR A 326 0.97 6.02 4.69
N LEU A 327 0.72 5.89 3.37
CA LEU A 327 1.72 6.17 2.35
C LEU A 327 2.13 7.66 2.35
N ARG A 328 1.17 8.58 2.54
CA ARG A 328 1.42 10.02 2.63
C ARG A 328 2.33 10.38 3.80
N VAL A 329 2.03 9.86 4.99
CA VAL A 329 2.85 10.06 6.20
C VAL A 329 4.25 9.49 6.00
N ALA A 330 4.36 8.27 5.46
CA ALA A 330 5.64 7.63 5.17
C ALA A 330 6.48 8.45 4.18
N ALA A 331 5.88 8.89 3.07
CA ALA A 331 6.56 9.71 2.05
C ALA A 331 7.02 11.06 2.62
N ARG A 332 6.21 11.69 3.48
CA ARG A 332 6.55 12.95 4.18
C ARG A 332 7.75 12.76 5.12
N LEU A 333 7.76 11.67 5.90
CA LEU A 333 8.89 11.34 6.79
C LEU A 333 10.17 11.09 5.99
N VAL A 334 10.10 10.32 4.91
CA VAL A 334 11.23 10.06 4.00
C VAL A 334 11.80 11.39 3.46
N ARG A 335 10.97 12.26 2.90
CA ARG A 335 11.42 13.55 2.35
C ARG A 335 12.09 14.44 3.39
N ARG A 336 11.59 14.41 4.62
CA ARG A 336 12.13 15.22 5.72
C ARG A 336 13.47 14.68 6.22
N MET A 337 13.66 13.37 6.26
CA MET A 337 14.71 12.75 7.07
C MET A 337 15.81 12.07 6.25
N ALA A 338 15.54 11.60 5.02
CA ALA A 338 16.45 10.73 4.27
C ALA A 338 17.76 11.39 3.82
N GLY A 339 17.79 12.72 3.66
CA GLY A 339 19.01 13.46 3.33
C GLY A 339 19.47 13.27 1.87
N LYS A 340 20.79 13.46 1.65
CA LYS A 340 21.36 13.55 0.28
C LYS A 340 21.50 12.20 -0.44
N LYS A 341 21.44 11.08 0.26
CA LYS A 341 21.58 9.73 -0.31
C LYS A 341 20.26 9.20 -0.90
N LEU A 342 19.15 9.87 -0.67
CA LEU A 342 17.86 9.52 -1.26
C LEU A 342 17.90 9.75 -2.77
N LEU A 343 17.69 8.68 -3.53
CA LEU A 343 17.50 8.71 -4.99
C LEU A 343 16.04 8.92 -5.36
N GLY A 344 15.12 8.41 -4.53
CA GLY A 344 13.69 8.47 -4.77
C GLY A 344 12.88 7.64 -3.77
N ILE A 345 11.57 7.56 -4.02
CA ILE A 345 10.65 6.68 -3.33
C ILE A 345 10.28 5.56 -4.30
N CYS A 346 10.43 4.30 -3.85
CA CYS A 346 9.98 3.13 -4.59
C CYS A 346 8.76 2.52 -3.91
N VAL A 347 7.62 2.52 -4.60
CA VAL A 347 6.36 2.01 -4.06
C VAL A 347 6.21 0.54 -4.42
N PHE A 348 6.02 -0.31 -3.43
CA PHE A 348 5.63 -1.69 -3.61
C PHE A 348 4.13 -1.83 -3.35
N ARG A 349 3.33 -2.09 -4.39
CA ARG A 349 3.72 -2.40 -5.75
C ARG A 349 3.02 -1.47 -6.75
N LEU A 350 3.45 -1.55 -8.04
CA LEU A 350 2.79 -0.82 -9.12
C LEU A 350 1.28 -1.10 -9.09
N PRO A 351 0.44 -0.07 -8.95
CA PRO A 351 -0.99 -0.22 -9.10
C PRO A 351 -1.33 -0.67 -10.52
N VAL A 352 -2.06 -1.77 -10.63
CA VAL A 352 -2.60 -2.25 -11.90
C VAL A 352 -4.12 -2.40 -11.77
N SER A 353 -4.83 -2.16 -12.85
CA SER A 353 -6.30 -2.03 -12.86
C SER A 353 -7.04 -3.28 -12.39
N ASP A 354 -6.40 -4.46 -12.43
CA ASP A 354 -6.93 -5.75 -12.02
C ASP A 354 -6.35 -6.27 -10.68
N ASP A 355 -5.69 -5.40 -9.90
CA ASP A 355 -5.14 -5.75 -8.58
C ASP A 355 -5.89 -5.03 -7.44
N PRO A 356 -6.94 -5.63 -6.88
CA PRO A 356 -7.73 -5.03 -5.81
C PRO A 356 -7.01 -4.99 -4.46
N ALA A 357 -5.83 -5.63 -4.36
CA ALA A 357 -5.04 -5.67 -3.13
C ALA A 357 -4.05 -4.50 -3.01
N THR A 358 -4.06 -3.53 -3.95
CA THR A 358 -3.20 -2.36 -3.91
C THR A 358 -4.01 -1.06 -3.84
N LEU A 359 -3.37 0.02 -3.39
CA LEU A 359 -3.89 1.36 -3.62
C LEU A 359 -3.99 1.60 -5.14
N THR A 360 -4.95 2.41 -5.56
CA THR A 360 -5.03 2.84 -6.97
C THR A 360 -3.91 3.82 -7.30
N VAL A 361 -3.65 4.04 -8.60
CA VAL A 361 -2.64 5.01 -9.02
C VAL A 361 -2.98 6.42 -8.56
N GLU A 362 -4.25 6.78 -8.47
CA GLU A 362 -4.74 8.05 -7.94
C GLU A 362 -4.41 8.19 -6.46
N GLN A 363 -4.74 7.19 -5.65
CA GLN A 363 -4.42 7.18 -4.22
C GLN A 363 -2.92 7.30 -3.96
N VAL A 364 -2.10 6.57 -4.73
CA VAL A 364 -0.63 6.68 -4.65
C VAL A 364 -0.17 8.07 -5.06
N THR A 365 -0.73 8.63 -6.14
CA THR A 365 -0.39 9.97 -6.62
C THR A 365 -0.72 11.04 -5.58
N ASP A 366 -1.93 11.01 -5.01
CA ASP A 366 -2.36 11.93 -3.97
C ASP A 366 -1.45 11.84 -2.74
N ALA A 367 -1.18 10.62 -2.26
CA ALA A 367 -0.29 10.39 -1.13
C ALA A 367 1.13 10.93 -1.37
N LEU A 368 1.70 10.66 -2.55
CA LEU A 368 3.02 11.15 -2.92
C LEU A 368 3.06 12.67 -3.15
N ASN A 369 1.96 13.31 -3.48
CA ASN A 369 1.84 14.76 -3.62
C ASN A 369 1.39 15.46 -2.33
N ASP A 370 1.34 14.74 -1.23
CA ASP A 370 0.89 15.22 0.09
C ASP A 370 -0.57 15.71 0.11
N HIS A 371 -1.41 15.16 -0.78
CA HIS A 371 -2.83 15.42 -0.85
C HIS A 371 -3.62 14.36 -0.07
N ASP A 372 -4.74 14.79 0.52
CA ASP A 372 -5.69 13.87 1.17
C ASP A 372 -6.56 13.20 0.11
N SER A 373 -6.65 11.87 0.15
CA SER A 373 -7.64 11.13 -0.61
C SER A 373 -8.92 11.01 0.20
N SER A 374 -10.05 11.28 -0.44
CA SER A 374 -11.37 11.20 0.21
C SER A 374 -12.34 10.33 -0.58
N PRO A 375 -13.24 9.60 0.09
CA PRO A 375 -14.34 8.92 -0.58
C PRO A 375 -15.38 9.94 -1.08
N ALA A 376 -16.04 9.63 -2.20
CA ALA A 376 -17.14 10.41 -2.75
C ALA A 376 -18.29 9.47 -3.12
N ILE A 377 -19.30 9.41 -2.28
CA ILE A 377 -20.39 8.44 -2.42
C ILE A 377 -21.54 9.06 -3.19
N TYR A 378 -21.91 8.42 -4.28
CA TYR A 378 -23.07 8.75 -5.11
C TYR A 378 -24.12 7.67 -4.94
N VAL A 379 -25.35 8.10 -4.70
CA VAL A 379 -26.51 7.23 -4.59
C VAL A 379 -27.48 7.53 -5.73
N ARG A 380 -27.94 6.49 -6.42
CA ARG A 380 -28.96 6.60 -7.45
C ARG A 380 -30.09 5.63 -7.16
N VAL A 381 -31.31 6.05 -7.43
CA VAL A 381 -32.51 5.23 -7.33
C VAL A 381 -33.17 5.17 -8.69
N LYS A 382 -33.26 3.96 -9.26
CA LYS A 382 -33.83 3.73 -10.59
C LYS A 382 -35.07 2.87 -10.47
N ARG A 383 -36.19 3.32 -11.04
CA ARG A 383 -37.39 2.47 -11.15
C ARG A 383 -37.13 1.38 -12.17
N GLN A 384 -37.30 0.11 -11.81
CA GLN A 384 -37.08 -1.03 -12.73
C GLN A 384 -38.39 -1.57 -13.30
N GLN A 385 -39.35 -1.90 -12.46
CA GLN A 385 -40.59 -2.54 -12.87
C GLN A 385 -41.70 -2.21 -11.90
N GLN A 386 -42.94 -2.25 -12.39
CA GLN A 386 -44.16 -2.20 -11.58
C GLN A 386 -45.01 -3.42 -11.93
N SER A 387 -45.41 -4.18 -10.92
CA SER A 387 -46.30 -5.32 -11.03
C SER A 387 -47.44 -5.13 -10.03
N ASN A 388 -48.65 -5.40 -10.41
CA ASN A 388 -49.96 -5.21 -9.73
C ASN A 388 -50.03 -4.54 -8.35
N ASN A 389 -49.04 -4.58 -7.48
CA ASN A 389 -48.93 -3.87 -6.20
C ASN A 389 -47.49 -3.75 -5.70
N THR A 390 -46.49 -4.18 -6.45
CA THR A 390 -45.10 -4.11 -6.04
C THR A 390 -44.31 -3.19 -6.98
N HIS A 391 -43.68 -2.19 -6.42
CA HIS A 391 -42.77 -1.29 -7.11
C HIS A 391 -41.33 -1.72 -6.85
N VAL A 392 -40.59 -1.93 -7.92
CA VAL A 392 -39.17 -2.44 -7.88
C VAL A 392 -38.23 -1.30 -8.22
N PHE A 393 -37.26 -1.03 -7.35
CA PHE A 393 -36.25 -0.02 -7.53
C PHE A 393 -34.85 -0.64 -7.43
N ALA A 394 -33.95 -0.26 -8.35
CA ALA A 394 -32.53 -0.49 -8.18
C ALA A 394 -31.91 0.68 -7.38
N LEU A 395 -31.23 0.36 -6.31
CA LEU A 395 -30.39 1.30 -5.56
C LEU A 395 -28.93 1.07 -5.96
N GLU A 396 -28.31 2.07 -6.55
CA GLU A 396 -26.89 2.03 -6.93
C GLU A 396 -26.08 2.92 -5.99
N PHE A 397 -24.99 2.36 -5.44
CA PHE A 397 -24.04 3.06 -4.59
C PHE A 397 -22.69 3.05 -5.31
N LYS A 398 -22.17 4.21 -5.66
CA LYS A 398 -20.87 4.34 -6.35
C LYS A 398 -19.92 5.17 -5.50
N ASN A 399 -18.71 4.67 -5.29
CA ASN A 399 -17.61 5.48 -4.79
C ASN A 399 -16.83 6.07 -5.96
N GLY A 400 -17.03 7.35 -6.24
CA GLY A 400 -16.30 8.10 -7.26
C GLY A 400 -15.07 8.82 -6.71
N GLY A 401 -14.77 8.67 -5.42
CA GLY A 401 -13.60 9.25 -4.77
C GLY A 401 -12.34 8.40 -4.89
N ALA A 402 -11.25 8.89 -4.31
CA ALA A 402 -9.93 8.28 -4.35
C ALA A 402 -9.59 7.45 -3.08
N ALA A 403 -10.49 7.38 -2.10
CA ALA A 403 -10.33 6.55 -0.90
C ALA A 403 -11.59 5.74 -0.61
N SER A 404 -11.49 4.69 0.21
CA SER A 404 -12.62 3.94 0.73
C SER A 404 -13.13 4.55 2.04
N PRO A 405 -14.43 4.51 2.35
CA PRO A 405 -14.90 4.67 3.72
C PRO A 405 -14.29 3.60 4.63
N ILE A 406 -14.18 3.88 5.92
CA ILE A 406 -13.85 2.84 6.90
C ILE A 406 -14.92 1.74 6.82
N MET A 407 -14.47 0.47 6.83
CA MET A 407 -15.34 -0.69 6.74
C MET A 407 -16.49 -0.62 7.77
N GLY A 408 -17.73 -0.87 7.32
CA GLY A 408 -18.92 -0.84 8.16
C GLY A 408 -19.37 0.56 8.61
N SER A 409 -18.64 1.63 8.25
CA SER A 409 -19.02 3.00 8.61
C SER A 409 -19.98 3.66 7.63
N LEU A 410 -20.05 3.18 6.38
CA LEU A 410 -20.90 3.77 5.35
C LEU A 410 -22.36 3.39 5.58
N LYS A 411 -23.17 4.41 5.91
CA LYS A 411 -24.61 4.31 6.11
C LYS A 411 -25.32 5.20 5.12
N VAL A 412 -26.33 4.64 4.46
CA VAL A 412 -27.21 5.36 3.55
C VAL A 412 -28.63 5.23 4.08
N ASP A 413 -29.21 6.34 4.49
CA ASP A 413 -30.61 6.42 4.94
C ASP A 413 -31.46 6.90 3.77
N LEU A 414 -32.47 6.11 3.39
CA LEU A 414 -33.42 6.39 2.31
C LEU A 414 -34.81 6.60 2.89
N ILE A 415 -35.44 7.73 2.60
CA ILE A 415 -36.80 7.99 2.98
C ILE A 415 -37.74 7.18 2.06
N VAL A 416 -38.66 6.44 2.64
CA VAL A 416 -39.68 5.65 1.93
C VAL A 416 -41.09 5.99 2.44
N PRO A 417 -42.15 5.80 1.65
CA PRO A 417 -43.53 6.00 2.15
C PRO A 417 -43.79 5.08 3.35
N ALA A 418 -44.32 5.66 4.45
CA ALA A 418 -44.51 4.94 5.71
C ALA A 418 -45.27 3.62 5.53
N GLY A 419 -44.66 2.52 5.96
CA GLY A 419 -45.24 1.16 5.83
C GLY A 419 -45.31 0.61 4.41
N SER A 420 -44.52 1.14 3.47
CA SER A 420 -44.45 0.63 2.09
C SER A 420 -43.40 -0.47 1.89
N PHE A 421 -42.50 -0.65 2.82
CA PHE A 421 -41.40 -1.60 2.69
C PHE A 421 -41.88 -3.06 2.65
N GLU A 422 -41.54 -3.79 1.60
CA GLU A 422 -41.83 -5.23 1.43
C GLU A 422 -40.56 -6.10 1.48
N GLY A 423 -39.41 -5.55 1.08
CA GLY A 423 -38.16 -6.27 1.12
C GLY A 423 -37.01 -5.59 0.39
N ILE A 424 -35.85 -6.14 0.58
CA ILE A 424 -34.65 -5.76 -0.13
C ILE A 424 -33.87 -7.02 -0.52
N THR A 425 -33.46 -7.10 -1.78
CA THR A 425 -32.52 -8.13 -2.21
C THR A 425 -31.13 -7.54 -2.09
N ALA A 426 -30.59 -7.59 -0.88
CA ALA A 426 -29.25 -7.12 -0.61
C ALA A 426 -28.23 -8.16 -1.09
N GLY A 427 -27.13 -7.70 -1.74
CA GLY A 427 -25.90 -8.46 -1.82
C GLY A 427 -25.29 -8.63 -0.42
N GLN A 428 -24.29 -9.49 -0.30
CA GLN A 428 -23.66 -9.78 1.00
C GLN A 428 -22.98 -8.55 1.63
N ASP A 429 -22.59 -7.56 0.83
CA ASP A 429 -21.94 -6.32 1.29
C ASP A 429 -22.92 -5.24 1.82
N VAL A 430 -24.23 -5.49 1.77
CA VAL A 430 -25.23 -4.51 2.16
C VAL A 430 -26.19 -5.13 3.16
N SER A 431 -26.20 -4.63 4.36
CA SER A 431 -27.21 -4.91 5.38
C SER A 431 -28.25 -3.79 5.45
N PHE A 432 -29.45 -4.07 5.95
CA PHE A 432 -30.49 -3.06 6.07
C PHE A 432 -31.19 -3.09 7.42
N GLN A 433 -31.71 -1.94 7.81
CA GLN A 433 -32.51 -1.77 9.04
C GLN A 433 -33.66 -0.83 8.79
N PRO A 434 -34.94 -1.30 9.02
CA PRO A 434 -36.09 -0.44 8.99
C PRO A 434 -36.11 0.52 10.19
N LEU A 435 -36.36 1.80 9.95
CA LEU A 435 -36.40 2.86 10.96
C LEU A 435 -37.65 3.69 10.85
N CYS A 436 -38.10 4.28 11.98
CA CYS A 436 -39.09 5.32 12.04
C CYS A 436 -38.43 6.66 12.37
N ALA A 437 -38.69 7.69 11.55
CA ALA A 437 -38.00 8.99 11.62
C ALA A 437 -38.65 10.04 12.53
N ALA A 438 -39.92 9.90 12.89
CA ALA A 438 -40.78 10.95 13.50
C ALA A 438 -40.22 11.62 14.78
N SER A 439 -39.26 11.00 15.50
CA SER A 439 -38.65 11.58 16.71
C SER A 439 -37.13 11.25 16.77
N GLY A 440 -36.49 11.22 15.60
CA GLY A 440 -35.14 10.75 15.36
C GLY A 440 -35.13 9.27 14.95
N PRO A 441 -34.18 8.85 14.08
CA PRO A 441 -34.13 7.49 13.54
C PRO A 441 -34.09 6.44 14.65
N ARG A 442 -35.12 5.58 14.75
CA ARG A 442 -35.21 4.48 15.72
C ARG A 442 -35.61 3.20 15.01
N PRO A 443 -35.07 2.04 15.38
CA PRO A 443 -35.56 0.76 14.88
C PRO A 443 -37.06 0.59 15.07
N CYS A 444 -37.78 0.19 14.03
CA CYS A 444 -39.18 -0.11 14.10
C CYS A 444 -39.51 -1.30 13.16
N SER A 445 -40.79 -1.75 13.23
CA SER A 445 -41.23 -2.82 12.33
C SER A 445 -41.29 -2.34 10.88
N GLU A 446 -41.03 -3.21 9.94
CA GLU A 446 -41.12 -2.95 8.49
C GLU A 446 -42.45 -2.29 8.08
N ARG A 447 -43.56 -2.73 8.68
CA ARG A 447 -44.93 -2.17 8.45
C ARG A 447 -45.11 -0.72 8.91
N ARG A 448 -44.18 -0.15 9.63
CA ARG A 448 -44.22 1.22 10.17
C ARG A 448 -43.08 2.08 9.69
N ALA A 449 -42.09 1.47 9.08
CA ALA A 449 -40.87 2.17 8.62
C ALA A 449 -41.21 3.24 7.57
N ASP A 450 -40.68 4.42 7.78
CA ASP A 450 -40.67 5.55 6.85
C ASP A 450 -39.23 5.94 6.46
N LEU A 451 -38.25 5.23 6.99
CA LEU A 451 -36.82 5.38 6.70
C LEU A 451 -36.18 3.97 6.62
N LEU A 452 -35.34 3.78 5.64
CA LEU A 452 -34.56 2.54 5.47
C LEU A 452 -33.07 2.88 5.57
N ARG A 453 -32.38 2.36 6.57
CA ARG A 453 -30.92 2.46 6.68
C ARG A 453 -30.27 1.27 6.01
N LEU A 454 -29.41 1.55 5.04
CA LEU A 454 -28.50 0.56 4.45
C LEU A 454 -27.10 0.79 5.01
N THR A 455 -26.46 -0.26 5.49
CA THR A 455 -25.04 -0.24 5.88
C THR A 455 -24.27 -1.01 4.82
N ILE A 456 -23.26 -0.36 4.25
CA ILE A 456 -22.40 -0.93 3.22
C ILE A 456 -21.05 -1.22 3.88
N ASP A 457 -20.67 -2.49 3.91
CA ASP A 457 -19.48 -2.92 4.64
C ASP A 457 -18.21 -2.45 3.97
N PHE A 458 -18.12 -2.55 2.64
CA PHE A 458 -16.96 -2.10 1.88
C PHE A 458 -17.36 -1.53 0.52
N LEU A 459 -16.76 -0.40 0.12
CA LEU A 459 -16.97 0.23 -1.19
C LEU A 459 -15.67 0.89 -1.67
N ALA A 460 -14.93 0.16 -2.50
CA ALA A 460 -13.64 0.61 -3.02
C ALA A 460 -13.77 1.81 -3.98
N PRO A 461 -12.71 2.61 -4.20
CA PRO A 461 -12.66 3.62 -5.24
C PRO A 461 -13.06 3.05 -6.60
N GLY A 462 -13.97 3.75 -7.30
CA GLY A 462 -14.51 3.33 -8.59
C GLY A 462 -15.56 2.23 -8.54
N GLN A 463 -15.71 1.52 -7.43
CA GLN A 463 -16.69 0.43 -7.28
C GLN A 463 -18.12 0.95 -7.30
N THR A 464 -19.01 0.14 -7.89
CA THR A 464 -20.47 0.33 -7.83
C THR A 464 -21.11 -0.94 -7.28
N LEU A 465 -21.94 -0.79 -6.24
CA LEU A 465 -22.81 -1.83 -5.71
C LEU A 465 -24.25 -1.53 -6.10
N THR A 466 -25.02 -2.57 -6.37
CA THR A 466 -26.45 -2.46 -6.70
C THR A 466 -27.25 -3.41 -5.84
N THR A 467 -28.36 -2.91 -5.29
CA THR A 467 -29.34 -3.72 -4.56
C THR A 467 -30.76 -3.41 -5.05
N THR A 468 -31.69 -4.33 -4.83
CA THR A 468 -33.09 -4.15 -5.27
C THR A 468 -33.98 -3.91 -4.06
N LEU A 469 -34.73 -2.82 -4.09
CA LEU A 469 -35.72 -2.44 -3.10
C LEU A 469 -37.14 -2.75 -3.61
N LEU A 470 -37.95 -3.38 -2.79
CA LEU A 470 -39.35 -3.71 -3.06
C LEU A 470 -40.26 -2.92 -2.14
N LEU A 471 -41.22 -2.18 -2.72
CA LEU A 471 -42.21 -1.37 -2.01
C LEU A 471 -43.62 -1.70 -2.53
N ASN A 472 -44.62 -1.63 -1.65
CA ASN A 472 -46.05 -1.73 -2.05
C ASN A 472 -46.68 -0.38 -2.42
N ARG A 473 -45.91 0.70 -2.34
CA ARG A 473 -46.27 2.05 -2.81
C ARG A 473 -45.09 2.66 -3.56
N ASP A 474 -45.40 3.45 -4.55
CA ASP A 474 -44.39 4.12 -5.36
C ASP A 474 -43.62 5.17 -4.55
N LEU A 475 -42.33 5.38 -4.91
CA LEU A 475 -41.58 6.53 -4.42
C LEU A 475 -42.08 7.81 -5.11
N PRO A 476 -42.07 8.95 -4.43
CA PRO A 476 -42.31 10.25 -5.05
C PRO A 476 -41.26 10.52 -6.14
N ALA A 477 -41.46 11.59 -6.94
CA ALA A 477 -40.52 11.93 -8.02
C ALA A 477 -39.08 12.21 -7.53
N THR A 478 -38.94 12.66 -6.27
CA THR A 478 -37.68 12.80 -5.54
C THR A 478 -37.81 12.12 -4.17
N THR A 479 -36.70 11.65 -3.61
CA THR A 479 -36.66 11.10 -2.26
C THR A 479 -35.45 11.59 -1.50
N GLY A 480 -35.59 11.76 -0.18
CA GLY A 480 -34.49 12.17 0.70
C GLY A 480 -33.51 11.02 0.94
N VAL A 481 -32.25 11.30 0.74
CA VAL A 481 -31.14 10.39 1.01
C VAL A 481 -30.13 11.07 1.90
N SER A 482 -29.76 10.41 3.00
CA SER A 482 -28.64 10.84 3.84
C SER A 482 -27.51 9.83 3.74
N VAL A 483 -26.30 10.32 3.57
CA VAL A 483 -25.07 9.51 3.56
C VAL A 483 -24.23 9.90 4.77
N ALA A 484 -23.84 8.93 5.57
CA ALA A 484 -22.94 9.11 6.69
C ALA A 484 -21.80 8.08 6.61
N MET A 485 -20.56 8.50 6.87
CA MET A 485 -19.39 7.62 6.84
C MET A 485 -18.25 8.18 7.69
N GLN A 486 -17.27 7.34 7.99
CA GLN A 486 -15.95 7.76 8.48
C GLN A 486 -14.92 7.60 7.37
N THR A 487 -14.02 8.58 7.26
CA THR A 487 -12.92 8.56 6.31
C THR A 487 -11.69 7.87 6.90
N GLU A 488 -10.70 7.55 6.09
CA GLU A 488 -9.40 6.99 6.54
C GLU A 488 -8.69 7.88 7.57
N THR A 489 -8.93 9.19 7.53
CA THR A 489 -8.42 10.16 8.52
C THR A 489 -9.31 10.30 9.75
N GLU A 490 -10.27 9.36 9.96
CA GLU A 490 -11.23 9.33 11.08
C GLU A 490 -12.18 10.51 11.13
N GLN A 491 -12.25 11.31 10.07
CA GLN A 491 -13.23 12.38 9.95
C GLN A 491 -14.62 11.80 9.69
N SER A 492 -15.60 12.24 10.44
CA SER A 492 -17.00 11.90 10.18
C SER A 492 -17.55 12.82 9.10
N TYR A 493 -18.18 12.23 8.10
CA TYR A 493 -18.87 12.95 7.04
C TYR A 493 -20.35 12.62 7.08
N SER A 494 -21.20 13.63 6.87
CA SER A 494 -22.66 13.46 6.77
C SER A 494 -23.20 14.46 5.74
N ALA A 495 -23.99 13.97 4.79
CA ALA A 495 -24.69 14.79 3.82
C ALA A 495 -26.14 14.32 3.66
N HIS A 496 -27.06 15.26 3.43
CA HIS A 496 -28.46 14.99 3.10
C HIS A 496 -28.79 15.65 1.77
N ASN A 497 -29.40 14.88 0.85
CA ASN A 497 -29.77 15.35 -0.47
C ASN A 497 -31.17 14.81 -0.84
N GLU A 498 -31.92 15.61 -1.60
CA GLU A 498 -33.07 15.14 -2.36
C GLU A 498 -32.56 14.63 -3.72
N ILE A 499 -32.80 13.36 -4.03
CA ILE A 499 -32.39 12.76 -5.30
C ILE A 499 -33.60 12.40 -6.17
N PRO A 500 -33.51 12.60 -7.49
CA PRO A 500 -34.55 12.19 -8.41
C PRO A 500 -34.64 10.67 -8.53
N ILE A 501 -35.84 10.16 -8.74
CA ILE A 501 -36.05 8.76 -9.11
C ILE A 501 -35.94 8.64 -10.61
N GLU A 502 -34.89 8.00 -11.09
CA GLU A 502 -34.63 7.80 -12.51
C GLU A 502 -35.67 6.83 -13.11
N ALA A 503 -36.21 7.14 -14.28
CA ALA A 503 -37.07 6.22 -15.01
C ALA A 503 -36.28 5.01 -15.49
N GLY A 504 -36.81 3.81 -15.28
CA GLY A 504 -36.24 2.59 -15.83
C GLY A 504 -36.25 2.63 -17.37
N VAL A 505 -35.23 2.05 -17.99
CA VAL A 505 -35.24 1.78 -19.43
C VAL A 505 -36.34 0.75 -19.69
N LYS A 506 -37.32 1.09 -20.54
CA LYS A 506 -38.38 0.20 -20.97
C LYS A 506 -37.85 -0.93 -21.81
#